data_7e18f161340560a5c44ed84a6daf894a
#
_entry.id   7e18f161340560a5c44ed84a6daf894a
#
_cell.length_a   1.000
_cell.length_b   1.000
_cell.length_c   1.000
_cell.angle_alpha   90.00
_cell.angle_beta   90.00
_cell.angle_gamma   90.00
#
_symmetry.space_group_name_H-M   'P 1'
#
loop_
_entity.id
_entity.type
_entity.pdbx_description
1 polymer ?
#
loop_
_entity_poly.entity_id
_entity_poly.type
_entity_poly.pdbx_seq_one_letter_code
_entity_poly.pdbx_strand_id
1 'polypeptide(L)'
;MRPVLQGDVIAAAQAVLRLPEGEREAALRAMMARAAAADAYRKRLGRAHPLWGNGSLMAVARRGPLPPAPSLSDREFCRCLALVYEVLIAWRSERAVFSRRRS
;
A
#
# COMPACT_ATOMS: atom_id res chain seq x y z
N MET A 1 -3.16 9.04 1.86
CA MET A 1 -3.42 7.95 0.87
C MET A 1 -4.89 7.97 0.50
N ARG A 2 -5.19 7.85 -0.78
CA ARG A 2 -6.57 7.77 -1.25
C ARG A 2 -7.27 6.54 -0.63
N PRO A 3 -8.62 6.52 -0.59
CA PRO A 3 -9.31 5.35 -0.06
C PRO A 3 -8.84 4.06 -0.72
N VAL A 4 -8.59 3.05 0.10
CA VAL A 4 -8.06 1.76 -0.35
C VAL A 4 -9.21 0.87 -0.82
N LEU A 5 -9.09 0.39 -2.06
CA LEU A 5 -10.07 -0.50 -2.68
C LEU A 5 -9.47 -1.89 -2.84
N GLN A 6 -10.32 -2.84 -3.22
CA GLN A 6 -9.91 -4.24 -3.42
C GLN A 6 -8.71 -4.35 -4.38
N GLY A 7 -8.73 -3.60 -5.48
CA GLY A 7 -7.64 -3.61 -6.46
C GLY A 7 -6.31 -3.13 -5.89
N ASP A 8 -6.34 -2.17 -4.96
CA ASP A 8 -5.14 -1.70 -4.28
C ASP A 8 -4.51 -2.79 -3.42
N VAL A 9 -5.34 -3.55 -2.70
CA VAL A 9 -4.89 -4.66 -1.85
C VAL A 9 -4.24 -5.75 -2.70
N ILE A 10 -4.88 -6.13 -3.81
CA ILE A 10 -4.36 -7.14 -4.71
C ILE A 10 -3.01 -6.70 -5.30
N ALA A 11 -2.91 -5.47 -5.78
CA ALA A 11 -1.68 -4.95 -6.37
C ALA A 11 -0.54 -4.91 -5.34
N ALA A 12 -0.82 -4.49 -4.11
CA ALA A 12 0.18 -4.48 -3.04
C ALA A 12 0.66 -5.89 -2.70
N ALA A 13 -0.27 -6.86 -2.62
CA ALA A 13 0.07 -8.26 -2.37
C ALA A 13 0.95 -8.83 -3.50
N GLN A 14 0.61 -8.54 -4.77
CA GLN A 14 1.43 -8.94 -5.91
C GLN A 14 2.84 -8.37 -5.81
N ALA A 15 2.96 -7.11 -5.41
CA ALA A 15 4.26 -6.44 -5.32
C ALA A 15 5.17 -7.08 -4.28
N VAL A 16 4.64 -7.53 -3.14
CA VAL A 16 5.46 -8.12 -2.07
C VAL A 16 5.61 -9.63 -2.17
N LEU A 17 4.81 -10.30 -3.01
CA LEU A 17 4.88 -11.75 -3.15
C LEU A 17 6.28 -12.25 -3.53
N ARG A 18 6.98 -11.50 -4.35
CA ARG A 18 8.33 -11.83 -4.81
C ARG A 18 9.43 -11.51 -3.80
N LEU A 19 9.10 -10.83 -2.70
CA LEU A 19 10.06 -10.48 -1.67
C LEU A 19 10.16 -11.61 -0.63
N PRO A 20 11.32 -11.75 0.03
CA PRO A 20 11.42 -12.62 1.19
C PRO A 20 10.38 -12.24 2.24
N GLU A 21 9.85 -13.25 2.93
CA GLU A 21 8.76 -13.04 3.91
C GLU A 21 9.11 -11.97 4.95
N GLY A 22 10.33 -11.96 5.46
CA GLY A 22 10.76 -11.00 6.48
C GLY A 22 10.85 -9.56 6.00
N GLU A 23 10.81 -9.31 4.69
CA GLU A 23 10.90 -7.96 4.13
C GLU A 23 9.54 -7.39 3.71
N ARG A 24 8.50 -8.22 3.70
CA ARG A 24 7.19 -7.84 3.14
C ARG A 24 6.50 -6.74 3.94
N GLU A 25 6.52 -6.83 5.26
CA GLU A 25 5.87 -5.83 6.11
C GLU A 25 6.48 -4.45 5.93
N ALA A 26 7.80 -4.34 5.99
CA ALA A 26 8.50 -3.08 5.81
C ALA A 26 8.23 -2.48 4.42
N ALA A 27 8.20 -3.32 3.38
CA ALA A 27 7.89 -2.90 2.03
C ALA A 27 6.47 -2.34 1.92
N LEU A 28 5.49 -2.98 2.56
CA LEU A 28 4.11 -2.50 2.57
C LEU A 28 3.98 -1.17 3.30
N ARG A 29 4.65 -1.01 4.44
CA ARG A 29 4.66 0.26 5.17
C ARG A 29 5.27 1.38 4.33
N ALA A 30 6.35 1.10 3.62
CA ALA A 30 6.98 2.07 2.73
C ALA A 30 6.05 2.46 1.59
N MET A 31 5.33 1.51 1.00
CA MET A 31 4.35 1.78 -0.05
C MET A 31 3.22 2.68 0.45
N MET A 32 2.71 2.43 1.63
CA MET A 32 1.64 3.24 2.22
C MET A 32 2.11 4.66 2.52
N ALA A 33 3.33 4.80 3.03
CA ALA A 33 3.92 6.12 3.28
C ALA A 33 4.08 6.92 1.98
N ARG A 34 4.52 6.28 0.90
CA ARG A 34 4.65 6.91 -0.41
C ARG A 34 3.29 7.32 -0.98
N ALA A 35 2.29 6.45 -0.85
CA ALA A 35 0.94 6.76 -1.31
C ALA A 35 0.35 7.94 -0.53
N ALA A 36 0.58 7.99 0.78
CA ALA A 36 0.13 9.10 1.61
C ALA A 36 0.81 10.42 1.22
N ALA A 37 2.12 10.37 0.97
CA ALA A 37 2.87 11.56 0.52
C ALA A 37 2.40 12.03 -0.86
N ALA A 38 2.14 11.10 -1.77
CA ALA A 38 1.64 11.42 -3.11
C ALA A 38 0.24 12.04 -3.06
N ASP A 39 -0.62 11.54 -2.17
CA ASP A 39 -1.96 12.09 -2.00
C ASP A 39 -1.92 13.53 -1.45
N ALA A 40 -1.05 13.78 -0.46
CA ALA A 40 -0.84 15.13 0.07
C ALA A 40 -0.30 16.08 -1.01
N TYR A 41 0.62 15.60 -1.83
CA TYR A 41 1.17 16.35 -2.96
C TYR A 41 0.07 16.73 -3.95
N ARG A 42 -0.79 15.75 -4.33
CA ARG A 42 -1.88 15.97 -5.26
C ARG A 42 -2.89 17.00 -4.72
N LYS A 43 -3.23 16.91 -3.45
CA LYS A 43 -4.17 17.85 -2.81
C LYS A 43 -3.61 19.27 -2.78
N ARG A 44 -2.31 19.40 -2.59
CA ARG A 44 -1.66 20.72 -2.53
C ARG A 44 -1.43 21.33 -3.90
N LEU A 45 -1.00 20.54 -4.88
CA LEU A 45 -0.57 21.02 -6.19
C LEU A 45 -1.55 20.74 -7.33
N GLY A 46 -2.60 19.96 -7.08
CA GLY A 46 -3.61 19.66 -8.08
C GLY A 46 -3.17 18.70 -9.18
N ARG A 47 -2.08 17.99 -8.99
CA ARG A 47 -1.55 17.03 -9.97
C ARG A 47 -0.88 15.86 -9.28
N ALA A 48 -0.76 14.74 -10.03
CA ALA A 48 -0.14 13.53 -9.52
C ALA A 48 1.35 13.75 -9.21
N HIS A 49 1.84 13.03 -8.19
CA HIS A 49 3.25 13.04 -7.84
C HIS A 49 4.06 12.39 -8.98
N PRO A 50 5.19 13.01 -9.42
CA PRO A 50 5.95 12.49 -10.56
C PRO A 50 6.54 11.10 -10.34
N LEU A 51 6.81 10.71 -9.08
CA LEU A 51 7.37 9.40 -8.77
C LEU A 51 6.34 8.41 -8.25
N TRP A 52 5.39 8.86 -7.41
CA TRP A 52 4.52 7.96 -6.66
C TRP A 52 3.05 8.03 -7.08
N GLY A 53 2.75 8.77 -8.13
CA GLY A 53 1.44 8.75 -8.76
C GLY A 53 0.37 9.57 -8.05
N ASN A 54 -0.88 9.10 -8.14
CA ASN A 54 -2.06 9.87 -7.78
C ASN A 54 -2.49 9.77 -6.31
N GLY A 55 -1.69 9.13 -5.46
CA GLY A 55 -2.03 8.95 -4.04
C GLY A 55 -2.71 7.64 -3.72
N SER A 56 -2.92 6.76 -4.70
CA SER A 56 -3.46 5.42 -4.44
C SER A 56 -2.33 4.44 -4.13
N LEU A 57 -2.63 3.44 -3.31
CA LEU A 57 -1.68 2.37 -3.02
C LEU A 57 -1.34 1.58 -4.29
N MET A 58 -2.33 1.38 -5.17
CA MET A 58 -2.13 0.69 -6.44
C MET A 58 -1.07 1.39 -7.31
N ALA A 59 -1.09 2.71 -7.38
CA ALA A 59 -0.14 3.46 -8.19
C ALA A 59 1.31 3.23 -7.72
N VAL A 60 1.52 3.17 -6.41
CA VAL A 60 2.84 2.86 -5.85
C VAL A 60 3.22 1.40 -6.11
N ALA A 61 2.30 0.48 -5.88
CA ALA A 61 2.55 -0.96 -6.08
C ALA A 61 2.90 -1.28 -7.54
N ARG A 62 2.29 -0.59 -8.48
CA ARG A 62 2.49 -0.79 -9.92
C ARG A 62 3.64 -0.02 -10.54
N ARG A 63 4.46 0.61 -9.75
CA ARG A 63 5.63 1.32 -10.27
C ARG A 63 6.58 0.43 -11.06
N GLY A 64 6.73 -0.82 -10.63
CA GLY A 64 7.42 -1.83 -11.41
C GLY A 64 6.44 -2.80 -12.05
N PRO A 65 6.91 -3.67 -12.96
CA PRO A 65 6.06 -4.70 -13.53
C PRO A 65 5.61 -5.67 -12.43
N LEU A 66 4.30 -5.98 -12.41
CA LEU A 66 3.74 -6.97 -11.50
C LEU A 66 3.45 -8.25 -12.26
N PRO A 67 3.78 -9.43 -11.67
CA PRO A 67 3.34 -10.69 -12.23
C PRO A 67 1.80 -10.77 -12.17
N PRO A 68 1.16 -11.61 -13.02
CA PRO A 68 -0.27 -11.84 -12.88
C PRO A 68 -0.62 -12.30 -11.48
N ALA A 69 -1.80 -11.89 -10.97
CA ALA A 69 -2.24 -12.30 -9.66
C ALA A 69 -2.45 -13.82 -9.64
N PRO A 70 -1.85 -14.56 -8.67
CA PRO A 70 -2.11 -15.98 -8.54
C PRO A 70 -3.56 -16.26 -8.13
N SER A 71 -3.98 -17.50 -8.26
CA SER A 71 -5.25 -17.96 -7.73
C SER A 71 -5.28 -17.79 -6.20
N LEU A 72 -6.48 -17.62 -5.65
CA LEU A 72 -6.65 -17.61 -4.19
C LEU A 72 -6.38 -18.99 -3.56
N SER A 73 -6.16 -20.02 -4.37
CA SER A 73 -5.66 -21.31 -3.89
C SER A 73 -4.16 -21.26 -3.54
N ASP A 74 -3.43 -20.25 -3.99
CA ASP A 74 -2.03 -20.07 -3.66
C ASP A 74 -1.90 -19.56 -2.23
N ARG A 75 -1.27 -20.37 -1.37
CA ARG A 75 -1.15 -20.05 0.06
C ARG A 75 -0.30 -18.81 0.30
N GLU A 76 0.82 -18.66 -0.41
CA GLU A 76 1.71 -17.52 -0.23
C GLU A 76 1.02 -16.22 -0.66
N PHE A 77 0.25 -16.25 -1.73
CA PHE A 77 -0.51 -15.07 -2.14
C PHE A 77 -1.56 -14.70 -1.09
N CYS A 78 -2.27 -15.69 -0.54
CA CYS A 78 -3.23 -15.44 0.54
C CYS A 78 -2.55 -14.84 1.77
N ARG A 79 -1.35 -15.30 2.11
CA ARG A 79 -0.58 -14.71 3.22
C ARG A 79 -0.21 -13.25 2.94
N CYS A 80 0.16 -12.95 1.70
CA CYS A 80 0.44 -11.56 1.31
C CYS A 80 -0.80 -10.68 1.42
N LEU A 81 -1.96 -11.17 0.96
CA LEU A 81 -3.23 -10.45 1.12
C LEU A 81 -3.55 -10.19 2.59
N ALA A 82 -3.43 -11.22 3.44
CA ALA A 82 -3.67 -11.09 4.88
C ALA A 82 -2.72 -10.05 5.49
N LEU A 83 -1.45 -10.07 5.10
CA LEU A 83 -0.46 -9.12 5.59
C LEU A 83 -0.81 -7.69 5.18
N VAL A 84 -1.29 -7.47 3.95
CA VAL A 84 -1.72 -6.15 3.51
C VAL A 84 -2.82 -5.63 4.42
N TYR A 85 -3.81 -6.46 4.75
CA TYR A 85 -4.89 -6.06 5.65
C TYR A 85 -4.36 -5.74 7.05
N GLU A 86 -3.47 -6.55 7.60
CA GLU A 86 -2.89 -6.33 8.91
C GLU A 86 -2.11 -5.01 8.97
N VAL A 87 -1.26 -4.77 7.98
CA VAL A 87 -0.46 -3.54 7.91
C VAL A 87 -1.37 -2.33 7.72
N LEU A 88 -2.41 -2.46 6.93
CA LEU A 88 -3.38 -1.38 6.71
C LEU A 88 -4.12 -1.00 8.00
N ILE A 89 -4.53 -1.99 8.78
CA ILE A 89 -5.17 -1.77 10.07
C ILE A 89 -4.20 -1.05 11.02
N ALA A 90 -2.96 -1.52 11.10
CA ALA A 90 -1.93 -0.91 11.93
C ALA A 90 -1.64 0.53 11.51
N TRP A 91 -1.53 0.78 10.21
CA TRP A 91 -1.32 2.11 9.65
C TRP A 91 -2.41 3.08 10.07
N ARG A 92 -3.67 2.67 9.95
CA ARG A 92 -4.82 3.50 10.32
C ARG A 92 -4.88 3.75 11.83
N SER A 93 -4.60 2.74 12.63
CA SER A 93 -4.59 2.84 14.09
C SER A 93 -3.53 3.80 14.59
N GLU A 94 -2.31 3.70 14.04
CA GLU A 94 -1.20 4.60 14.38
C GLU A 94 -1.52 6.04 14.01
N ARG A 95 -2.10 6.28 12.84
CA ARG A 95 -2.47 7.62 12.41
C ARG A 95 -3.62 8.20 13.25
N ALA A 96 -4.58 7.39 13.66
CA ALA A 96 -5.66 7.82 14.54
C ALA A 96 -5.13 8.26 15.89
N VAL A 97 -4.21 7.48 16.49
CA VAL A 97 -3.55 7.85 17.75
C VAL A 97 -2.77 9.15 17.60
N PHE A 98 -2.03 9.30 16.52
CA PHE A 98 -1.26 10.50 16.24
C PHE A 98 -2.16 11.73 16.11
N SER A 99 -3.29 11.61 15.41
CA SER A 99 -4.26 12.70 15.26
C SER A 99 -4.87 13.11 16.61
N ARG A 100 -5.19 12.14 17.46
CA ARG A 100 -5.71 12.42 18.80
C ARG A 100 -4.72 13.19 19.67
N ARG A 101 -3.43 12.88 19.57
CA ARG A 101 -2.39 13.56 20.33
C ARG A 101 -2.15 15.00 19.86
N ARG A 102 -2.50 15.31 18.63
CA ARG A 102 -2.36 16.66 18.07
C ARG A 102 -3.49 17.60 18.46
N SER A 103 -4.63 17.05 18.71
CA SER A 103 -5.79 17.85 19.14
C SER A 103 -5.84 17.96 20.66
#